data_1348b4759b364d192670213ecb08dadd
#
_entry.id   1348b4759b364d192670213ecb08dadd
#
_cell.length_a   1.000
_cell.length_b   1.000
_cell.length_c   1.000
_cell.angle_alpha   90.00
_cell.angle_beta   90.00
_cell.angle_gamma   90.00
#
_symmetry.space_group_name_H-M   'P 1'
#
loop_
_entity.id
_entity.type
_entity.pdbx_description
1 polymer ?
#
loop_
_entity_poly.entity_id
_entity_poly.type
_entity_poly.pdbx_seq_one_letter_code
_entity_poly.pdbx_strand_id
1 'polypeptide(L)'
;MKINRRKFLLSSAIVGGGVLIAYSATRPSKHRQANDELVEGTERYVTSYLRIDPNNEVTVYVPHSEMGQGIHTSLSMMAADELDADWELVNIEQAPAIDLFANSDMITGFAGEFGVPDFLMGLVAVSATTIAQIGNLQTTGGSASIRYTGEAAMRTSGAAAREMLIECAARHWGVPATECTTALSHVHHNASGRSFAYGDLANDAALLEPPENPVLKTPDQFTLMGKPMSRNDIPFKVDGSAQYGLDYHTEDMLYAAIKLAPVFGTKVVSVDGREALVRRGVKRVIELEDSVAVVADSYWRAKEALKLVKVEFEPSENDNVSSADIFAGFDASLADNNGSKD
;
A
#
# COMPACT_ATOMS: atom_id res chain seq x y z
N MET A 1 -29.13 23.02 -30.86
CA MET A 1 -28.24 23.76 -29.93
C MET A 1 -26.87 23.06 -29.96
N LYS A 2 -25.86 23.64 -30.58
CA LYS A 2 -24.50 23.03 -30.61
C LYS A 2 -23.82 23.32 -29.27
N ILE A 3 -23.72 22.30 -28.44
CA ILE A 3 -22.96 22.36 -27.18
C ILE A 3 -21.47 22.42 -27.55
N ASN A 4 -20.79 23.49 -27.16
CA ASN A 4 -19.35 23.65 -27.36
C ASN A 4 -18.62 22.59 -26.51
N ARG A 5 -17.59 21.89 -27.08
CA ARG A 5 -16.80 20.84 -26.40
C ARG A 5 -16.33 21.25 -25.00
N ARG A 6 -15.92 22.53 -24.84
CA ARG A 6 -15.50 23.07 -23.53
C ARG A 6 -16.64 23.11 -22.51
N LYS A 7 -17.87 23.51 -22.94
CA LYS A 7 -19.06 23.52 -22.08
C LYS A 7 -19.54 22.11 -21.74
N PHE A 8 -19.41 21.17 -22.69
CA PHE A 8 -19.73 19.74 -22.45
C PHE A 8 -18.77 19.14 -21.41
N LEU A 9 -17.45 19.36 -21.55
CA LEU A 9 -16.46 18.86 -20.58
C LEU A 9 -16.63 19.49 -19.20
N LEU A 10 -16.93 20.80 -19.13
CA LEU A 10 -17.19 21.48 -17.85
C LEU A 10 -18.47 20.96 -17.17
N SER A 11 -19.55 20.79 -17.94
CA SER A 11 -20.80 20.25 -17.38
C SER A 11 -20.67 18.77 -16.97
N SER A 12 -19.91 17.97 -17.72
CA SER A 12 -19.63 16.59 -17.36
C SER A 12 -18.77 16.47 -16.09
N ALA A 13 -17.78 17.37 -15.92
CA ALA A 13 -16.97 17.44 -14.71
C ALA A 13 -17.79 17.86 -13.48
N ILE A 14 -18.70 18.82 -13.62
CA ILE A 14 -19.57 19.28 -12.52
C ILE A 14 -20.57 18.19 -12.14
N VAL A 15 -21.20 17.53 -13.10
CA VAL A 15 -22.16 16.44 -12.82
C VAL A 15 -21.42 15.23 -12.24
N GLY A 16 -20.29 14.83 -12.84
CA GLY A 16 -19.47 13.73 -12.34
C GLY A 16 -18.92 14.01 -10.93
N GLY A 17 -18.43 15.22 -10.68
CA GLY A 17 -17.97 15.66 -9.36
C GLY A 17 -19.09 15.66 -8.33
N GLY A 18 -20.30 16.12 -8.68
CA GLY A 18 -21.45 16.08 -7.79
C GLY A 18 -21.88 14.68 -7.40
N VAL A 19 -21.84 13.71 -8.33
CA VAL A 19 -22.13 12.30 -8.03
C VAL A 19 -21.06 11.69 -7.14
N LEU A 20 -19.78 11.99 -7.36
CA LEU A 20 -18.67 11.50 -6.53
C LEU A 20 -18.76 12.04 -5.10
N ILE A 21 -19.07 13.33 -4.92
CA ILE A 21 -19.25 13.93 -3.59
C ILE A 21 -20.47 13.30 -2.87
N ALA A 22 -21.60 13.12 -3.55
CA ALA A 22 -22.76 12.47 -2.98
C ALA A 22 -22.48 11.03 -2.55
N TYR A 23 -21.77 10.27 -3.37
CA TYR A 23 -21.35 8.91 -3.04
C TYR A 23 -20.45 8.84 -1.80
N SER A 24 -19.47 9.74 -1.70
CA SER A 24 -18.59 9.82 -0.53
C SER A 24 -19.35 10.21 0.75
N ALA A 25 -20.29 11.16 0.67
CA ALA A 25 -21.05 11.65 1.82
C ALA A 25 -22.06 10.63 2.38
N THR A 26 -22.43 9.61 1.61
CA THR A 26 -23.40 8.59 2.05
C THR A 26 -22.75 7.35 2.67
N ARG A 27 -21.43 7.25 2.63
CA ARG A 27 -20.74 6.10 3.22
C ARG A 27 -20.55 6.24 4.73
N PRO A 28 -20.67 5.13 5.48
CA PRO A 28 -20.31 5.11 6.90
C PRO A 28 -18.80 5.42 7.04
N SER A 29 -18.42 5.89 8.22
CA SER A 29 -17.00 6.06 8.53
C SER A 29 -16.25 4.72 8.39
N LYS A 30 -15.04 4.78 7.86
CA LYS A 30 -14.26 3.57 7.50
C LYS A 30 -14.07 2.60 8.67
N HIS A 31 -13.89 3.11 9.90
CA HIS A 31 -13.72 2.23 11.07
C HIS A 31 -15.01 1.49 11.45
N ARG A 32 -16.17 2.10 11.26
CA ARG A 32 -17.46 1.42 11.46
C ARG A 32 -17.68 0.35 10.41
N GLN A 33 -17.41 0.66 9.16
CA GLN A 33 -17.46 -0.33 8.07
C GLN A 33 -16.52 -1.51 8.37
N ALA A 34 -15.30 -1.24 8.88
CA ALA A 34 -14.35 -2.29 9.26
C ALA A 34 -14.92 -3.18 10.39
N ASN A 35 -15.53 -2.58 11.41
CA ASN A 35 -16.13 -3.34 12.50
C ASN A 35 -17.34 -4.18 12.03
N ASP A 36 -18.11 -3.68 11.08
CA ASP A 36 -19.28 -4.39 10.55
C ASP A 36 -18.90 -5.53 9.59
N GLU A 37 -17.87 -5.36 8.79
CA GLU A 37 -17.54 -6.26 7.68
C GLU A 37 -16.38 -7.22 7.99
N LEU A 38 -15.43 -6.84 8.85
CA LEU A 38 -14.17 -7.59 9.03
C LEU A 38 -13.98 -8.17 10.43
N VAL A 39 -14.78 -7.76 11.41
CA VAL A 39 -14.63 -8.24 12.79
C VAL A 39 -15.55 -9.43 13.05
N GLU A 40 -14.97 -10.58 13.37
CA GLU A 40 -15.70 -11.79 13.77
C GLU A 40 -15.65 -12.03 15.30
N GLY A 41 -14.75 -11.34 16.01
CA GLY A 41 -14.46 -11.54 17.43
C GLY A 41 -14.76 -10.33 18.33
N THR A 42 -13.92 -10.20 19.35
CA THR A 42 -14.01 -9.14 20.37
C THR A 42 -13.08 -7.96 20.13
N GLU A 43 -12.19 -8.08 19.16
CA GLU A 43 -11.32 -7.01 18.67
C GLU A 43 -12.15 -5.89 18.01
N ARG A 44 -11.62 -4.66 18.02
CA ARG A 44 -12.30 -3.50 17.40
C ARG A 44 -11.36 -2.62 16.62
N TYR A 45 -11.80 -2.22 15.42
CA TYR A 45 -11.21 -1.11 14.69
C TYR A 45 -11.58 0.20 15.38
N VAL A 46 -10.60 0.85 15.98
CA VAL A 46 -10.77 2.18 16.60
C VAL A 46 -10.64 3.26 15.51
N THR A 47 -9.75 3.06 14.56
CA THR A 47 -9.68 3.82 13.29
C THR A 47 -9.61 2.85 12.12
N SER A 48 -9.63 3.35 10.89
CA SER A 48 -9.54 2.48 9.69
C SER A 48 -8.26 1.64 9.61
N TYR A 49 -7.17 2.08 10.23
CA TYR A 49 -5.87 1.39 10.15
C TYR A 49 -5.43 0.76 11.48
N LEU A 50 -6.21 0.92 12.54
CA LEU A 50 -5.84 0.44 13.88
C LEU A 50 -6.96 -0.40 14.48
N ARG A 51 -6.64 -1.65 14.77
CA ARG A 51 -7.48 -2.59 15.51
C ARG A 51 -6.86 -2.85 16.88
N ILE A 52 -7.65 -2.86 17.91
CA ILE A 52 -7.23 -3.16 19.28
C ILE A 52 -8.05 -4.34 19.80
N ASP A 53 -7.38 -5.31 20.39
CA ASP A 53 -7.99 -6.47 20.99
C ASP A 53 -8.08 -6.37 22.53
N PRO A 54 -8.88 -7.25 23.19
CA PRO A 54 -8.98 -7.25 24.65
C PRO A 54 -7.69 -7.59 25.39
N ASN A 55 -6.69 -8.20 24.73
CA ASN A 55 -5.38 -8.47 25.32
C ASN A 55 -4.43 -7.28 25.23
N ASN A 56 -4.94 -6.13 24.76
CA ASN A 56 -4.19 -4.91 24.57
C ASN A 56 -3.20 -4.93 23.39
N GLU A 57 -3.32 -5.92 22.49
CA GLU A 57 -2.57 -5.93 21.23
C GLU A 57 -3.14 -4.93 20.24
N VAL A 58 -2.25 -4.20 19.60
CA VAL A 58 -2.59 -3.18 18.59
C VAL A 58 -2.15 -3.68 17.22
N THR A 59 -3.07 -3.98 16.34
CA THR A 59 -2.76 -4.34 14.95
C THR A 59 -2.82 -3.10 14.07
N VAL A 60 -1.71 -2.83 13.38
CA VAL A 60 -1.60 -1.75 12.39
C VAL A 60 -1.72 -2.34 10.99
N TYR A 61 -2.72 -1.91 10.24
CA TYR A 61 -2.95 -2.30 8.85
C TYR A 61 -2.24 -1.34 7.90
N VAL A 62 -1.23 -1.84 7.18
CA VAL A 62 -0.41 -1.04 6.28
C VAL A 62 -0.88 -1.20 4.84
N PRO A 63 -1.41 -0.14 4.18
CA PRO A 63 -1.93 -0.23 2.81
C PRO A 63 -0.84 -0.07 1.74
N HIS A 64 0.32 -0.68 1.98
CA HIS A 64 1.48 -0.66 1.08
C HIS A 64 2.18 -2.00 1.08
N SER A 65 2.65 -2.43 -0.09
CA SER A 65 3.41 -3.67 -0.21
C SER A 65 4.81 -3.54 0.38
N GLU A 66 5.20 -4.49 1.22
CA GLU A 66 6.58 -4.65 1.68
C GLU A 66 7.40 -5.36 0.59
N MET A 67 8.42 -4.68 0.08
CA MET A 67 9.30 -5.17 -0.97
C MET A 67 10.77 -5.19 -0.54
N GLY A 68 11.02 -5.17 0.77
CA GLY A 68 12.35 -5.10 1.36
C GLY A 68 12.77 -3.69 1.80
N GLN A 69 11.94 -2.65 1.55
CA GLN A 69 12.21 -1.26 1.89
C GLN A 69 11.88 -0.89 3.34
N GLY A 70 11.19 -1.76 4.11
CA GLY A 70 10.86 -1.54 5.53
C GLY A 70 9.60 -0.71 5.76
N ILE A 71 8.72 -0.61 4.77
CA ILE A 71 7.51 0.24 4.83
C ILE A 71 6.55 -0.19 5.94
N HIS A 72 6.41 -1.51 6.17
CA HIS A 72 5.54 -2.04 7.21
C HIS A 72 5.99 -1.57 8.60
N THR A 73 7.26 -1.73 8.92
CA THR A 73 7.81 -1.27 10.20
C THR A 73 7.70 0.25 10.35
N SER A 74 8.09 1.00 9.31
CA SER A 74 8.15 2.45 9.38
C SER A 74 6.78 3.12 9.55
N LEU A 75 5.78 2.68 8.78
CA LEU A 75 4.42 3.23 8.88
C LEU A 75 3.76 2.84 10.20
N SER A 76 4.00 1.61 10.67
CA SER A 76 3.49 1.18 11.96
C SER A 76 4.13 1.92 13.13
N MET A 77 5.43 2.26 13.05
CA MET A 77 6.07 3.14 14.03
C MET A 77 5.38 4.51 14.10
N MET A 78 5.00 5.09 12.96
CA MET A 78 4.34 6.39 12.93
C MET A 78 2.96 6.36 13.61
N ALA A 79 2.18 5.31 13.36
CA ALA A 79 0.88 5.12 14.00
C ALA A 79 1.01 4.82 15.50
N ALA A 80 1.92 3.92 15.87
CA ALA A 80 2.15 3.48 17.25
C ALA A 80 2.72 4.60 18.12
N ASP A 81 3.61 5.44 17.57
CA ASP A 81 4.15 6.59 18.28
C ASP A 81 3.06 7.60 18.63
N GLU A 82 2.23 7.97 17.66
CA GLU A 82 1.11 8.88 17.89
C GLU A 82 0.06 8.32 18.87
N LEU A 83 -0.10 7.00 18.89
CA LEU A 83 -1.02 6.29 19.79
C LEU A 83 -0.46 6.13 21.20
N ASP A 84 0.83 6.34 21.45
CA ASP A 84 1.54 5.92 22.68
C ASP A 84 1.43 4.40 22.95
N ALA A 85 1.43 3.61 21.89
CA ALA A 85 1.35 2.15 22.00
C ALA A 85 2.64 1.55 22.56
N ASP A 86 2.50 0.48 23.33
CA ASP A 86 3.62 -0.40 23.65
C ASP A 86 4.05 -1.15 22.38
N TRP A 87 5.26 -0.86 21.89
CA TRP A 87 5.76 -1.46 20.64
C TRP A 87 5.83 -2.98 20.67
N GLU A 88 6.02 -3.57 21.84
CA GLU A 88 6.04 -5.04 21.99
C GLU A 88 4.66 -5.69 21.79
N LEU A 89 3.58 -4.89 21.91
CA LEU A 89 2.20 -5.31 21.67
C LEU A 89 1.68 -4.90 20.28
N VAL A 90 2.56 -4.35 19.42
CA VAL A 90 2.17 -3.92 18.07
C VAL A 90 2.35 -5.06 17.07
N ASN A 91 1.24 -5.51 16.51
CA ASN A 91 1.20 -6.40 15.36
C ASN A 91 1.09 -5.59 14.06
N ILE A 92 1.73 -6.06 12.99
CA ILE A 92 1.77 -5.37 11.71
C ILE A 92 1.23 -6.31 10.63
N GLU A 93 0.17 -5.88 9.95
CA GLU A 93 -0.46 -6.64 8.89
C GLU A 93 -0.51 -5.85 7.57
N GLN A 94 -0.35 -6.57 6.46
CA GLN A 94 -0.66 -6.03 5.14
C GLN A 94 -2.17 -5.79 5.05
N ALA A 95 -2.59 -4.55 4.81
CA ALA A 95 -3.99 -4.26 4.58
C ALA A 95 -4.49 -4.95 3.30
N PRO A 96 -5.63 -5.65 3.32
CA PRO A 96 -6.18 -6.25 2.12
C PRO A 96 -6.56 -5.19 1.08
N ALA A 97 -6.50 -5.56 -0.21
CA ALA A 97 -6.82 -4.67 -1.32
C ALA A 97 -8.34 -4.54 -1.51
N ILE A 98 -9.00 -3.89 -0.57
CA ILE A 98 -10.43 -3.56 -0.59
C ILE A 98 -10.62 -2.05 -0.44
N ASP A 99 -11.83 -1.56 -0.71
CA ASP A 99 -12.17 -0.13 -0.70
C ASP A 99 -11.92 0.56 0.64
N LEU A 100 -12.07 -0.18 1.73
CA LEU A 100 -11.82 0.29 3.10
C LEU A 100 -10.38 0.80 3.29
N PHE A 101 -9.39 0.08 2.75
CA PHE A 101 -7.98 0.40 2.86
C PHE A 101 -7.42 1.07 1.61
N ALA A 102 -8.28 1.51 0.68
CA ALA A 102 -7.84 2.25 -0.49
C ALA A 102 -7.12 3.53 -0.06
N ASN A 103 -5.87 3.71 -0.55
CA ASN A 103 -5.05 4.86 -0.19
C ASN A 103 -5.05 5.91 -1.31
N SER A 104 -5.65 7.05 -1.03
CA SER A 104 -5.67 8.23 -1.92
C SER A 104 -4.63 9.28 -1.58
N ASP A 105 -3.93 9.10 -0.43
CA ASP A 105 -3.03 10.11 0.12
C ASP A 105 -1.88 10.43 -0.84
N MET A 106 -1.37 9.42 -1.55
CA MET A 106 -0.35 9.62 -2.57
C MET A 106 -0.85 10.45 -3.74
N ILE A 107 -2.07 10.21 -4.23
CA ILE A 107 -2.67 10.98 -5.35
C ILE A 107 -2.86 12.43 -4.92
N THR A 108 -3.38 12.65 -3.72
CA THR A 108 -3.61 13.97 -3.15
C THR A 108 -2.29 14.71 -2.91
N GLY A 109 -1.28 14.01 -2.37
CA GLY A 109 0.04 14.57 -2.13
C GLY A 109 0.74 15.00 -3.42
N PHE A 110 0.73 14.15 -4.43
CA PHE A 110 1.29 14.50 -5.75
C PHE A 110 0.53 15.65 -6.42
N ALA A 111 -0.79 15.73 -6.29
CA ALA A 111 -1.55 16.83 -6.84
C ALA A 111 -1.07 18.20 -6.28
N GLY A 112 -0.73 18.27 -4.99
CA GLY A 112 -0.13 19.45 -4.39
C GLY A 112 1.25 19.79 -4.97
N GLU A 113 2.11 18.79 -5.17
CA GLU A 113 3.44 18.99 -5.79
C GLU A 113 3.37 19.43 -7.25
N PHE A 114 2.38 18.97 -8.01
CA PHE A 114 2.14 19.39 -9.39
C PHE A 114 1.44 20.75 -9.52
N GLY A 115 1.32 21.49 -8.42
CA GLY A 115 0.85 22.86 -8.42
C GLY A 115 -0.66 23.03 -8.58
N VAL A 116 -1.45 22.05 -8.16
CA VAL A 116 -2.89 22.22 -8.04
C VAL A 116 -3.18 23.29 -6.99
N PRO A 117 -3.96 24.32 -7.31
CA PRO A 117 -4.27 25.40 -6.36
C PRO A 117 -4.96 24.89 -5.10
N ASP A 118 -4.62 25.46 -3.93
CA ASP A 118 -5.12 25.04 -2.62
C ASP A 118 -6.65 24.98 -2.53
N PHE A 119 -7.34 25.93 -3.16
CA PHE A 119 -8.81 25.95 -3.14
C PHE A 119 -9.46 24.78 -3.90
N LEU A 120 -8.72 24.07 -4.73
CA LEU A 120 -9.17 22.86 -5.43
C LEU A 120 -8.75 21.57 -4.73
N MET A 121 -7.83 21.63 -3.77
CA MET A 121 -7.29 20.43 -3.11
C MET A 121 -8.36 19.60 -2.40
N GLY A 122 -9.37 20.24 -1.80
CA GLY A 122 -10.51 19.54 -1.20
C GLY A 122 -11.30 18.70 -2.22
N LEU A 123 -11.53 19.24 -3.42
CA LEU A 123 -12.19 18.50 -4.50
C LEU A 123 -11.31 17.35 -5.01
N VAL A 124 -10.02 17.59 -5.14
CA VAL A 124 -9.04 16.55 -5.53
C VAL A 124 -9.04 15.43 -4.51
N ALA A 125 -8.98 15.73 -3.22
CA ALA A 125 -8.97 14.73 -2.15
C ALA A 125 -10.22 13.85 -2.18
N VAL A 126 -11.42 14.46 -2.25
CA VAL A 126 -12.69 13.71 -2.35
C VAL A 126 -12.74 12.84 -3.60
N SER A 127 -12.35 13.39 -4.74
CA SER A 127 -12.36 12.65 -6.02
C SER A 127 -11.35 11.51 -6.00
N ALA A 128 -10.12 11.75 -5.53
CA ALA A 128 -9.06 10.75 -5.41
C ALA A 128 -9.49 9.60 -4.47
N THR A 129 -10.06 9.93 -3.31
CA THR A 129 -10.57 8.94 -2.36
C THR A 129 -11.67 8.09 -2.98
N THR A 130 -12.64 8.71 -3.65
CA THR A 130 -13.75 7.98 -4.28
C THR A 130 -13.26 7.05 -5.40
N ILE A 131 -12.35 7.53 -6.26
CA ILE A 131 -11.77 6.72 -7.34
C ILE A 131 -10.96 5.56 -6.75
N ALA A 132 -10.15 5.82 -5.74
CA ALA A 132 -9.35 4.79 -5.06
C ALA A 132 -10.25 3.71 -4.45
N GLN A 133 -11.35 4.09 -3.81
CA GLN A 133 -12.32 3.15 -3.22
C GLN A 133 -13.02 2.30 -4.29
N ILE A 134 -13.53 2.92 -5.36
CA ILE A 134 -14.19 2.18 -6.45
C ILE A 134 -13.24 1.18 -7.09
N GLY A 135 -11.96 1.52 -7.22
CA GLY A 135 -10.93 0.68 -7.83
C GLY A 135 -10.21 -0.25 -6.86
N ASN A 136 -10.51 -0.23 -5.56
CA ASN A 136 -9.75 -0.91 -4.50
C ASN A 136 -8.24 -0.63 -4.59
N LEU A 137 -7.87 0.63 -4.87
CA LEU A 137 -6.51 1.00 -5.21
C LEU A 137 -5.63 1.11 -3.97
N GLN A 138 -4.53 0.37 -3.97
CA GLN A 138 -3.42 0.54 -3.05
C GLN A 138 -2.16 0.81 -3.84
N THR A 139 -1.62 2.03 -3.73
CA THR A 139 -0.43 2.44 -4.48
C THR A 139 0.77 2.49 -3.54
N THR A 140 1.86 1.81 -3.90
CA THR A 140 3.14 1.85 -3.18
C THR A 140 4.16 2.58 -4.02
N GLY A 141 4.82 3.59 -3.46
CA GLY A 141 5.73 4.44 -4.23
C GLY A 141 6.87 5.03 -3.40
N GLY A 142 7.88 4.21 -3.07
CA GLY A 142 9.13 4.66 -2.44
C GLY A 142 8.90 5.54 -1.20
N SER A 143 9.68 6.62 -1.07
CA SER A 143 9.58 7.58 0.04
C SER A 143 8.26 8.36 0.07
N ALA A 144 7.55 8.45 -1.05
CA ALA A 144 6.24 9.09 -1.11
C ALA A 144 5.21 8.38 -0.22
N SER A 145 5.30 7.04 -0.08
CA SER A 145 4.46 6.28 0.83
C SER A 145 4.62 6.71 2.29
N ILE A 146 5.86 6.96 2.74
CA ILE A 146 6.12 7.47 4.10
C ILE A 146 5.61 8.90 4.22
N ARG A 147 5.93 9.76 3.27
CA ARG A 147 5.65 11.18 3.35
C ARG A 147 4.14 11.48 3.30
N TYR A 148 3.40 10.82 2.42
CA TYR A 148 1.96 11.08 2.29
C TYR A 148 1.12 10.18 3.18
N THR A 149 1.19 8.85 3.02
CA THR A 149 0.38 7.95 3.85
C THR A 149 0.83 7.98 5.31
N GLY A 150 2.12 8.10 5.57
CA GLY A 150 2.65 8.22 6.93
C GLY A 150 2.09 9.43 7.67
N GLU A 151 2.18 10.61 7.08
CA GLU A 151 1.71 11.85 7.70
C GLU A 151 0.17 11.96 7.70
N ALA A 152 -0.46 11.75 6.55
CA ALA A 152 -1.89 12.01 6.40
C ALA A 152 -2.79 10.89 6.95
N ALA A 153 -2.30 9.65 7.00
CA ALA A 153 -3.12 8.51 7.44
C ALA A 153 -2.59 7.87 8.73
N MET A 154 -1.33 7.44 8.79
CA MET A 154 -0.83 6.68 9.93
C MET A 154 -0.74 7.52 11.21
N ARG A 155 -0.09 8.67 11.15
CA ARG A 155 -0.01 9.59 12.30
C ARG A 155 -1.39 10.06 12.73
N THR A 156 -2.20 10.49 11.77
CA THR A 156 -3.57 10.96 12.04
C THR A 156 -4.42 9.85 12.67
N SER A 157 -4.32 8.60 12.20
CA SER A 157 -5.02 7.47 12.81
C SER A 157 -4.56 7.18 14.22
N GLY A 158 -3.25 7.21 14.49
CA GLY A 158 -2.70 7.02 15.83
C GLY A 158 -3.16 8.09 16.81
N ALA A 159 -3.06 9.36 16.41
CA ALA A 159 -3.49 10.49 17.23
C ALA A 159 -5.02 10.48 17.48
N ALA A 160 -5.81 10.19 16.46
CA ALA A 160 -7.26 10.09 16.61
C ALA A 160 -7.66 8.97 17.58
N ALA A 161 -7.06 7.78 17.44
CA ALA A 161 -7.30 6.68 18.36
C ALA A 161 -6.91 7.05 19.81
N ARG A 162 -5.77 7.71 20.00
CA ARG A 162 -5.35 8.21 21.33
C ARG A 162 -6.40 9.14 21.94
N GLU A 163 -6.90 10.13 21.21
CA GLU A 163 -7.92 11.06 21.68
C GLU A 163 -9.23 10.35 22.02
N MET A 164 -9.67 9.40 21.20
CA MET A 164 -10.88 8.61 21.45
C MET A 164 -10.76 7.75 22.71
N LEU A 165 -9.62 7.10 22.93
CA LEU A 165 -9.36 6.30 24.13
C LEU A 165 -9.30 7.18 25.39
N ILE A 166 -8.66 8.35 25.32
CA ILE A 166 -8.67 9.34 26.40
C ILE A 166 -10.09 9.77 26.72
N GLU A 167 -10.89 10.09 25.73
CA GLU A 167 -12.29 10.50 25.91
C GLU A 167 -13.12 9.39 26.59
N CYS A 168 -12.95 8.13 26.19
CA CYS A 168 -13.61 6.99 26.83
C CYS A 168 -13.22 6.86 28.30
N ALA A 169 -11.92 6.86 28.59
CA ALA A 169 -11.43 6.77 29.96
C ALA A 169 -11.93 7.93 30.84
N ALA A 170 -11.88 9.15 30.33
CA ALA A 170 -12.36 10.35 31.01
C ALA A 170 -13.86 10.26 31.36
N ARG A 171 -14.70 9.78 30.44
CA ARG A 171 -16.13 9.53 30.67
C ARG A 171 -16.33 8.47 31.74
N HIS A 172 -15.63 7.34 31.69
CA HIS A 172 -15.75 6.29 32.72
C HIS A 172 -15.34 6.78 34.10
N TRP A 173 -14.36 7.67 34.20
CA TRP A 173 -13.86 8.20 35.47
C TRP A 173 -14.62 9.44 35.94
N GLY A 174 -15.41 10.08 35.07
CA GLY A 174 -16.09 11.35 35.36
C GLY A 174 -15.13 12.51 35.59
N VAL A 175 -14.04 12.56 34.82
CA VAL A 175 -12.99 13.59 34.89
C VAL A 175 -12.82 14.28 33.51
N PRO A 176 -12.24 15.49 33.48
CA PRO A 176 -11.88 16.11 32.21
C PRO A 176 -10.84 15.29 31.43
N ALA A 177 -11.00 15.18 30.11
CA ALA A 177 -10.02 14.50 29.25
C ALA A 177 -8.61 15.10 29.35
N THR A 178 -8.50 16.40 29.65
CA THR A 178 -7.23 17.12 29.85
C THR A 178 -6.42 16.67 31.08
N GLU A 179 -7.05 15.94 32.01
CA GLU A 179 -6.37 15.35 33.18
C GLU A 179 -5.84 13.93 32.89
N CYS A 180 -6.16 13.38 31.71
CA CYS A 180 -5.74 12.07 31.28
C CYS A 180 -4.53 12.16 30.37
N THR A 181 -3.63 11.17 30.48
CA THR A 181 -2.42 11.01 29.66
C THR A 181 -2.34 9.58 29.15
N THR A 182 -1.53 9.34 28.11
CA THR A 182 -1.31 8.01 27.54
C THR A 182 0.16 7.61 27.62
N ALA A 183 0.40 6.33 27.85
CA ALA A 183 1.73 5.71 27.75
C ALA A 183 1.59 4.18 27.68
N LEU A 184 2.41 3.53 26.87
CA LEU A 184 2.55 2.06 26.79
C LEU A 184 1.19 1.35 26.71
N SER A 185 0.36 1.74 25.74
CA SER A 185 -0.99 1.21 25.49
C SER A 185 -1.95 1.33 26.67
N HIS A 186 -1.79 2.36 27.52
CA HIS A 186 -2.69 2.66 28.62
C HIS A 186 -3.08 4.13 28.66
N VAL A 187 -4.29 4.41 29.14
CA VAL A 187 -4.73 5.74 29.55
C VAL A 187 -4.59 5.86 31.07
N HIS A 188 -4.01 6.95 31.54
CA HIS A 188 -3.73 7.21 32.95
C HIS A 188 -4.42 8.50 33.41
N HIS A 189 -4.98 8.47 34.62
CA HIS A 189 -5.39 9.66 35.37
C HIS A 189 -4.51 9.80 36.59
N ASN A 190 -3.42 10.58 36.47
CA ASN A 190 -2.36 10.68 37.46
C ASN A 190 -2.87 11.15 38.83
N ALA A 191 -3.84 12.08 38.84
CA ALA A 191 -4.38 12.62 40.11
C ALA A 191 -5.05 11.56 40.99
N SER A 192 -5.61 10.49 40.41
CA SER A 192 -6.24 9.41 41.18
C SER A 192 -5.50 8.09 41.13
N GLY A 193 -4.40 7.99 40.37
CA GLY A 193 -3.64 6.76 40.17
C GLY A 193 -4.38 5.67 39.36
N ARG A 194 -5.49 6.00 38.70
CA ARG A 194 -6.27 5.07 37.90
C ARG A 194 -5.65 4.91 36.51
N SER A 195 -5.78 3.70 35.93
CA SER A 195 -5.42 3.45 34.53
C SER A 195 -6.40 2.45 33.90
N PHE A 196 -6.55 2.55 32.58
CA PHE A 196 -7.19 1.55 31.73
C PHE A 196 -6.21 1.11 30.65
N ALA A 197 -6.17 -0.18 30.34
CA ALA A 197 -5.54 -0.66 29.11
C ALA A 197 -6.40 -0.22 27.91
N TYR A 198 -5.79 -0.07 26.74
CA TYR A 198 -6.53 0.27 25.52
C TYR A 198 -7.55 -0.79 25.15
N GLY A 199 -7.24 -2.08 25.40
CA GLY A 199 -8.17 -3.19 25.19
C GLY A 199 -9.44 -3.09 26.01
N ASP A 200 -9.38 -2.53 27.23
CA ASP A 200 -10.55 -2.30 28.10
C ASP A 200 -11.50 -1.23 27.50
N LEU A 201 -10.97 -0.31 26.70
CA LEU A 201 -11.67 0.84 26.14
C LEU A 201 -12.05 0.67 24.66
N ALA A 202 -11.49 -0.32 23.97
CA ALA A 202 -11.59 -0.47 22.53
C ALA A 202 -13.06 -0.55 22.04
N ASN A 203 -13.94 -1.25 22.77
CA ASN A 203 -15.36 -1.33 22.42
C ASN A 203 -16.06 0.02 22.45
N ASP A 204 -15.80 0.84 23.47
CA ASP A 204 -16.43 2.15 23.63
C ASP A 204 -15.82 3.15 22.64
N ALA A 205 -14.50 3.09 22.43
CA ALA A 205 -13.80 3.92 21.47
C ALA A 205 -14.30 3.68 20.03
N ALA A 206 -14.55 2.43 19.63
CA ALA A 206 -15.09 2.10 18.32
C ALA A 206 -16.49 2.69 18.02
N LEU A 207 -17.22 3.12 19.05
CA LEU A 207 -18.51 3.79 18.90
C LEU A 207 -18.39 5.30 18.69
N LEU A 208 -17.22 5.89 18.93
CA LEU A 208 -16.98 7.31 18.71
C LEU A 208 -16.67 7.58 17.22
N GLU A 209 -16.89 8.82 16.80
CA GLU A 209 -16.37 9.28 15.51
C GLU A 209 -14.92 9.78 15.71
N PRO A 210 -13.97 9.35 14.89
CA PRO A 210 -12.61 9.88 14.94
C PRO A 210 -12.60 11.40 14.70
N PRO A 211 -11.83 12.17 15.48
CA PRO A 211 -11.68 13.60 15.24
C PRO A 211 -11.06 13.85 13.84
N GLU A 212 -11.61 14.85 13.12
CA GLU A 212 -11.13 15.20 11.77
C GLU A 212 -9.69 15.75 11.79
N ASN A 213 -9.32 16.47 12.83
CA ASN A 213 -8.02 17.10 12.99
C ASN A 213 -7.44 16.79 14.38
N PRO A 214 -6.99 15.56 14.63
CA PRO A 214 -6.40 15.20 15.91
C PRO A 214 -5.06 15.92 16.11
N VAL A 215 -4.71 16.15 17.39
CA VAL A 215 -3.45 16.81 17.73
C VAL A 215 -2.29 15.84 17.55
N LEU A 216 -1.43 16.09 16.58
CA LEU A 216 -0.24 15.30 16.33
C LEU A 216 0.88 15.70 17.32
N LYS A 217 1.72 14.74 17.66
CA LYS A 217 2.96 14.95 18.41
C LYS A 217 3.95 15.81 17.62
N THR A 218 4.72 16.61 18.34
CA THR A 218 5.90 17.29 17.80
C THR A 218 7.13 16.38 17.87
N PRO A 219 8.19 16.64 17.10
CA PRO A 219 9.37 15.76 17.06
C PRO A 219 10.05 15.51 18.39
N ASP A 220 9.95 16.42 19.33
CA ASP A 220 10.49 16.30 20.70
C ASP A 220 9.67 15.31 21.56
N GLN A 221 8.45 14.98 21.16
CA GLN A 221 7.56 14.04 21.83
C GLN A 221 7.66 12.61 21.26
N PHE A 222 8.42 12.39 20.18
CA PHE A 222 8.54 11.08 19.55
C PHE A 222 9.32 10.11 20.43
N THR A 223 8.74 8.94 20.61
CA THR A 223 9.33 7.83 21.37
C THR A 223 9.83 6.69 20.49
N LEU A 224 9.20 6.48 19.33
CA LEU A 224 9.53 5.45 18.35
C LEU A 224 10.10 6.05 17.07
N MET A 225 9.46 7.08 16.50
CA MET A 225 9.95 7.73 15.29
C MET A 225 11.34 8.31 15.50
N GLY A 226 12.23 8.08 14.53
CA GLY A 226 13.65 8.50 14.63
C GLY A 226 14.52 7.61 15.51
N LYS A 227 14.00 6.50 16.05
CA LYS A 227 14.78 5.50 16.80
C LYS A 227 15.14 4.30 15.91
N PRO A 228 16.27 3.64 16.17
CA PRO A 228 16.66 2.43 15.46
C PRO A 228 15.82 1.24 15.95
N MET A 229 14.73 0.94 15.23
CA MET A 229 13.87 -0.20 15.52
C MET A 229 14.23 -1.36 14.59
N SER A 230 14.19 -2.59 15.13
CA SER A 230 14.30 -3.80 14.30
C SER A 230 13.09 -3.93 13.38
N ARG A 231 13.32 -4.35 12.15
CA ARG A 231 12.23 -4.63 11.21
C ARG A 231 11.43 -5.85 11.68
N ASN A 232 10.11 -5.75 11.61
CA ASN A 232 9.20 -6.83 12.01
C ASN A 232 9.30 -8.08 11.13
N ASP A 233 9.77 -7.96 9.88
CA ASP A 233 9.85 -9.05 8.91
C ASP A 233 11.18 -9.84 8.96
N ILE A 234 12.19 -9.39 9.71
CA ILE A 234 13.48 -10.08 9.82
C ILE A 234 13.35 -11.51 10.39
N PRO A 235 12.61 -11.76 11.49
CA PRO A 235 12.50 -13.11 12.04
C PRO A 235 12.05 -14.14 11.01
N PHE A 236 10.99 -13.85 10.28
CA PHE A 236 10.43 -14.74 9.24
C PHE A 236 11.40 -14.98 8.08
N LYS A 237 12.23 -13.99 7.75
CA LYS A 237 13.20 -14.10 6.65
C LYS A 237 14.43 -14.92 7.01
N VAL A 238 14.81 -14.93 8.29
CA VAL A 238 16.01 -15.67 8.73
C VAL A 238 15.72 -17.10 9.20
N ASP A 239 14.47 -17.39 9.61
CA ASP A 239 14.05 -18.74 9.96
C ASP A 239 13.45 -19.53 8.79
N GLY A 240 13.23 -18.87 7.65
CA GLY A 240 12.69 -19.47 6.43
C GLY A 240 11.17 -19.60 6.39
N SER A 241 10.44 -19.00 7.34
CA SER A 241 8.97 -19.05 7.37
C SER A 241 8.32 -17.99 6.47
N ALA A 242 9.10 -16.99 6.00
CA ALA A 242 8.60 -15.98 5.04
C ALA A 242 8.15 -16.63 3.73
N GLN A 243 6.94 -16.32 3.31
CA GLN A 243 6.35 -16.85 2.07
C GLN A 243 6.51 -15.82 0.94
N TYR A 244 7.13 -16.24 -0.15
CA TYR A 244 7.30 -15.45 -1.37
C TYR A 244 6.49 -16.05 -2.52
N GLY A 245 6.32 -15.31 -3.60
CA GLY A 245 5.60 -15.80 -4.78
C GLY A 245 6.16 -17.11 -5.34
N LEU A 246 7.47 -17.36 -5.17
CA LEU A 246 8.11 -18.64 -5.57
C LEU A 246 7.73 -19.82 -4.67
N ASP A 247 7.33 -19.56 -3.44
CA ASP A 247 6.99 -20.57 -2.44
C ASP A 247 5.50 -20.94 -2.48
N TYR A 248 4.70 -20.12 -3.21
CA TYR A 248 3.27 -20.39 -3.35
C TYR A 248 3.03 -21.69 -4.12
N HIS A 249 2.23 -22.56 -3.55
CA HIS A 249 1.95 -23.87 -4.11
C HIS A 249 0.49 -24.28 -3.91
N THR A 250 -0.10 -24.84 -4.97
CA THR A 250 -1.45 -25.43 -4.95
C THR A 250 -1.39 -26.84 -5.50
N GLU A 251 -2.41 -27.65 -5.17
CA GLU A 251 -2.57 -28.97 -5.75
C GLU A 251 -2.65 -28.87 -7.28
N ASP A 252 -1.99 -29.80 -7.96
CA ASP A 252 -1.91 -29.86 -9.45
C ASP A 252 -1.32 -28.59 -10.13
N MET A 253 -0.60 -27.75 -9.41
CA MET A 253 0.04 -26.58 -9.98
C MET A 253 1.01 -26.93 -11.10
N LEU A 254 0.93 -26.21 -12.22
CA LEU A 254 1.88 -26.30 -13.30
C LEU A 254 2.83 -25.10 -13.28
N TYR A 255 4.02 -25.33 -13.80
CA TYR A 255 5.09 -24.33 -13.83
C TYR A 255 5.44 -24.00 -15.28
N ALA A 256 5.72 -22.74 -15.54
CA ALA A 256 6.19 -22.29 -16.84
C ALA A 256 7.58 -21.66 -16.74
N ALA A 257 8.42 -21.96 -17.71
CA ALA A 257 9.64 -21.21 -17.98
C ALA A 257 9.50 -20.50 -19.34
N ILE A 258 9.90 -19.24 -19.41
CA ILE A 258 9.73 -18.39 -20.58
C ILE A 258 11.08 -17.93 -21.12
N LYS A 259 11.16 -17.82 -22.46
CA LYS A 259 12.27 -17.20 -23.20
C LYS A 259 11.72 -16.06 -24.00
N LEU A 260 12.08 -14.85 -23.62
CA LEU A 260 11.70 -13.62 -24.32
C LEU A 260 12.59 -13.42 -25.56
N ALA A 261 12.09 -12.61 -26.49
CA ALA A 261 12.91 -12.08 -27.58
C ALA A 261 14.13 -11.35 -27.00
N PRO A 262 15.33 -11.49 -27.62
CA PRO A 262 16.55 -10.88 -27.10
C PRO A 262 16.55 -9.36 -27.20
N VAL A 263 15.77 -8.81 -28.13
CA VAL A 263 15.62 -7.38 -28.34
C VAL A 263 14.16 -6.99 -28.14
N PHE A 264 13.92 -5.97 -27.35
CA PHE A 264 12.58 -5.50 -27.02
C PHE A 264 11.82 -5.07 -28.28
N GLY A 265 10.57 -5.51 -28.39
CA GLY A 265 9.67 -5.18 -29.49
C GLY A 265 9.78 -6.11 -30.72
N THR A 266 10.69 -7.09 -30.73
CA THR A 266 10.75 -8.10 -31.78
C THR A 266 9.78 -9.25 -31.52
N LYS A 267 9.30 -9.90 -32.59
CA LYS A 267 8.32 -10.96 -32.53
C LYS A 267 8.93 -12.32 -32.81
N VAL A 268 8.22 -13.36 -32.40
CA VAL A 268 8.55 -14.74 -32.78
C VAL A 268 8.20 -14.97 -34.25
N VAL A 269 9.16 -15.52 -35.00
CA VAL A 269 8.97 -15.95 -36.40
C VAL A 269 8.64 -17.42 -36.48
N SER A 270 9.36 -18.25 -35.71
CA SER A 270 9.13 -19.70 -35.70
C SER A 270 9.52 -20.33 -34.37
N VAL A 271 8.81 -21.42 -34.02
CA VAL A 271 9.08 -22.22 -32.81
C VAL A 271 9.12 -23.70 -33.17
N ASP A 272 10.23 -24.37 -32.88
CA ASP A 272 10.29 -25.84 -32.89
C ASP A 272 10.47 -26.36 -31.46
N GLY A 273 9.37 -26.84 -30.87
CA GLY A 273 9.32 -27.38 -29.53
C GLY A 273 9.28 -28.91 -29.43
N ARG A 274 9.44 -29.64 -30.55
CA ARG A 274 9.28 -31.10 -30.60
C ARG A 274 10.16 -31.84 -29.61
N GLU A 275 11.42 -31.42 -29.48
CA GLU A 275 12.40 -32.02 -28.56
C GLU A 275 12.06 -31.76 -27.09
N ALA A 276 11.46 -30.61 -26.78
CA ALA A 276 10.98 -30.26 -25.45
C ALA A 276 9.73 -31.06 -25.06
N LEU A 277 8.78 -31.24 -26.00
CA LEU A 277 7.50 -31.91 -25.73
C LEU A 277 7.64 -33.38 -25.31
N VAL A 278 8.69 -34.07 -25.74
CA VAL A 278 8.92 -35.49 -25.36
C VAL A 278 9.60 -35.65 -24.00
N ARG A 279 9.98 -34.53 -23.34
CA ARG A 279 10.63 -34.59 -22.01
C ARG A 279 9.63 -34.91 -20.92
N ARG A 280 10.10 -35.69 -19.93
CA ARG A 280 9.27 -36.10 -18.79
C ARG A 280 8.69 -34.90 -18.07
N GLY A 281 7.37 -34.89 -17.87
CA GLY A 281 6.64 -33.87 -17.12
C GLY A 281 6.29 -32.63 -17.92
N VAL A 282 6.80 -32.47 -19.13
CA VAL A 282 6.40 -31.36 -20.02
C VAL A 282 4.97 -31.60 -20.51
N LYS A 283 4.17 -30.53 -20.45
CA LYS A 283 2.76 -30.54 -20.85
C LYS A 283 2.53 -29.79 -22.15
N ARG A 284 3.16 -28.61 -22.33
CA ARG A 284 2.96 -27.76 -23.50
C ARG A 284 4.22 -26.94 -23.80
N VAL A 285 4.35 -26.60 -25.08
CA VAL A 285 5.16 -25.47 -25.56
C VAL A 285 4.16 -24.46 -26.12
N ILE A 286 4.26 -23.23 -25.67
CA ILE A 286 3.33 -22.14 -26.02
C ILE A 286 4.13 -21.05 -26.72
N GLU A 287 3.74 -20.76 -27.94
CA GLU A 287 4.23 -19.59 -28.68
C GLU A 287 3.39 -18.37 -28.26
N LEU A 288 4.07 -17.27 -27.96
CA LEU A 288 3.51 -15.97 -27.68
C LEU A 288 4.03 -14.98 -28.70
N GLU A 289 3.54 -13.75 -28.71
CA GLU A 289 3.90 -12.76 -29.73
C GLU A 289 5.41 -12.46 -29.75
N ASP A 290 6.02 -12.31 -28.56
CA ASP A 290 7.41 -11.90 -28.35
C ASP A 290 8.24 -12.93 -27.54
N SER A 291 7.68 -14.12 -27.33
CA SER A 291 8.29 -15.10 -26.43
C SER A 291 7.80 -16.52 -26.68
N VAL A 292 8.50 -17.48 -26.07
CA VAL A 292 8.06 -18.87 -26.01
C VAL A 292 8.09 -19.37 -24.58
N ALA A 293 7.06 -20.10 -24.17
CA ALA A 293 7.00 -20.70 -22.84
C ALA A 293 6.92 -22.22 -22.91
N VAL A 294 7.55 -22.92 -21.97
CA VAL A 294 7.39 -24.35 -21.75
C VAL A 294 6.70 -24.57 -20.42
N VAL A 295 5.62 -25.32 -20.41
CA VAL A 295 4.83 -25.66 -19.25
C VAL A 295 5.12 -27.10 -18.83
N ALA A 296 5.42 -27.34 -17.56
CA ALA A 296 5.69 -28.66 -17.00
C ALA A 296 5.14 -28.81 -15.57
N ASP A 297 5.22 -30.01 -15.03
CA ASP A 297 4.85 -30.35 -13.65
C ASP A 297 5.86 -29.88 -12.58
N SER A 298 6.98 -29.27 -12.99
CA SER A 298 7.92 -28.57 -12.13
C SER A 298 8.67 -27.49 -12.91
N TYR A 299 9.07 -26.43 -12.22
CA TYR A 299 9.83 -25.34 -12.83
C TYR A 299 11.16 -25.83 -13.43
N TRP A 300 11.87 -26.73 -12.72
CA TRP A 300 13.11 -27.29 -13.23
C TRP A 300 12.92 -28.01 -14.58
N ARG A 301 11.88 -28.83 -14.70
CA ARG A 301 11.58 -29.53 -15.97
C ARG A 301 11.18 -28.56 -17.08
N ALA A 302 10.39 -27.54 -16.77
CA ALA A 302 10.05 -26.50 -17.72
C ALA A 302 11.31 -25.77 -18.24
N LYS A 303 12.19 -25.37 -17.31
CA LYS A 303 13.44 -24.65 -17.62
C LYS A 303 14.44 -25.48 -18.44
N GLU A 304 14.63 -26.75 -18.07
CA GLU A 304 15.52 -27.63 -18.83
C GLU A 304 14.97 -27.96 -20.23
N ALA A 305 13.66 -28.17 -20.33
CA ALA A 305 13.02 -28.39 -21.62
C ALA A 305 13.03 -27.15 -22.52
N LEU A 306 12.93 -25.96 -21.95
CA LEU A 306 13.01 -24.70 -22.70
C LEU A 306 14.35 -24.53 -23.45
N LYS A 307 15.45 -25.08 -22.93
CA LYS A 307 16.73 -25.05 -23.62
C LYS A 307 16.75 -25.84 -24.93
N LEU A 308 15.79 -26.77 -25.11
CA LEU A 308 15.65 -27.60 -26.29
C LEU A 308 14.71 -27.00 -27.34
N VAL A 309 14.01 -25.91 -26.98
CA VAL A 309 13.16 -25.20 -27.93
C VAL A 309 14.02 -24.33 -28.84
N LYS A 310 13.91 -24.57 -30.13
CA LYS A 310 14.48 -23.69 -31.16
C LYS A 310 13.47 -22.62 -31.47
N VAL A 311 13.87 -21.38 -31.33
CA VAL A 311 13.02 -20.22 -31.60
C VAL A 311 13.79 -19.20 -32.42
N GLU A 312 13.16 -18.71 -33.48
CA GLU A 312 13.67 -17.64 -34.32
C GLU A 312 12.83 -16.38 -34.06
N PHE A 313 13.52 -15.26 -33.91
CA PHE A 313 12.90 -13.95 -33.71
C PHE A 313 13.13 -13.06 -34.92
N GLU A 314 12.28 -12.08 -35.13
CA GLU A 314 12.45 -11.06 -36.15
C GLU A 314 13.77 -10.30 -35.91
N PRO A 315 14.49 -9.92 -36.97
CA PRO A 315 15.62 -9.03 -36.83
C PRO A 315 15.18 -7.63 -36.42
N SER A 316 16.01 -6.96 -35.64
CA SER A 316 15.78 -5.59 -35.18
C SER A 316 16.94 -4.68 -35.58
N GLU A 317 16.63 -3.42 -35.85
CA GLU A 317 17.66 -2.38 -36.04
C GLU A 317 18.53 -2.20 -34.79
N ASN A 318 18.05 -2.63 -33.61
CA ASN A 318 18.74 -2.55 -32.34
C ASN A 318 19.58 -3.80 -32.01
N ASP A 319 19.64 -4.82 -32.88
CA ASP A 319 20.37 -6.07 -32.62
C ASP A 319 21.86 -5.85 -32.35
N ASN A 320 22.42 -4.79 -32.93
CA ASN A 320 23.85 -4.48 -32.85
C ASN A 320 24.13 -3.26 -31.93
N VAL A 321 23.13 -2.70 -31.25
CA VAL A 321 23.35 -1.56 -30.34
C VAL A 321 24.13 -2.02 -29.12
N SER A 322 25.28 -1.43 -28.89
CA SER A 322 26.14 -1.70 -27.73
C SER A 322 26.02 -0.58 -26.69
N SER A 323 26.51 -0.85 -25.47
CA SER A 323 26.63 0.20 -24.45
C SER A 323 27.52 1.36 -24.90
N ALA A 324 28.56 1.08 -25.73
CA ALA A 324 29.43 2.10 -26.28
C ALA A 324 28.67 3.06 -27.21
N ASP A 325 27.76 2.53 -28.05
CA ASP A 325 26.93 3.35 -28.94
C ASP A 325 25.97 4.23 -28.14
N ILE A 326 25.37 3.69 -27.06
CA ILE A 326 24.51 4.45 -26.17
C ILE A 326 25.27 5.59 -25.50
N PHE A 327 26.43 5.31 -24.92
CA PHE A 327 27.28 6.35 -24.31
C PHE A 327 27.76 7.39 -25.31
N ALA A 328 28.15 6.99 -26.52
CA ALA A 328 28.51 7.94 -27.57
C ALA A 328 27.33 8.86 -27.96
N GLY A 329 26.10 8.31 -27.96
CA GLY A 329 24.87 9.11 -28.16
C GLY A 329 24.64 10.11 -27.02
N PHE A 330 24.88 9.73 -25.78
CA PHE A 330 24.79 10.66 -24.63
C PHE A 330 25.83 11.77 -24.71
N ASP A 331 27.10 11.42 -25.03
CA ASP A 331 28.17 12.40 -25.18
C ASP A 331 27.89 13.40 -26.30
N ALA A 332 27.36 12.93 -27.43
CA ALA A 332 26.93 13.79 -28.52
C ALA A 332 25.82 14.74 -28.12
N SER A 333 24.81 14.23 -27.39
CA SER A 333 23.67 15.03 -26.89
C SER A 333 24.11 16.09 -25.86
N LEU A 334 25.08 15.76 -25.00
CA LEU A 334 25.66 16.69 -24.04
C LEU A 334 26.48 17.79 -24.72
N ALA A 335 27.23 17.44 -25.80
CA ALA A 335 28.02 18.39 -26.58
C ALA A 335 27.14 19.40 -27.34
N ASP A 336 25.98 18.98 -27.80
CA ASP A 336 25.05 19.80 -28.60
C ASP A 336 24.33 20.90 -27.79
N ASN A 337 24.46 20.87 -26.46
CA ASN A 337 23.88 21.85 -25.52
C ASN A 337 22.36 22.09 -25.70
N ASN A 338 21.67 21.16 -26.33
CA ASN A 338 20.22 21.18 -26.60
C ASN A 338 19.44 20.47 -25.48
N GLY A 339 19.90 20.59 -24.24
CA GLY A 339 19.13 20.13 -23.08
C GLY A 339 17.78 20.87 -23.01
N SER A 340 16.69 20.14 -22.71
CA SER A 340 15.43 20.79 -22.43
C SER A 340 15.63 21.78 -21.28
N LYS A 341 15.25 23.02 -21.50
CA LYS A 341 15.13 24.01 -20.41
C LYS A 341 13.76 23.77 -19.78
N ASP A 342 13.74 22.94 -18.73
CA ASP A 342 12.60 22.90 -17.81
C ASP A 342 12.69 24.03 -16.79
#